data_385bc86604b5b01ed2d0fde92d79d374
#
_entry.id   385bc86604b5b01ed2d0fde92d79d374
#
_cell.length_a   1.000
_cell.length_b   1.000
_cell.length_c   1.000
_cell.angle_alpha   90.00
_cell.angle_beta   90.00
_cell.angle_gamma   90.00
#
_symmetry.space_group_name_H-M   'P 1'
#
loop_
_entity.id
_entity.type
_entity.pdbx_description
1 polymer ?
#
loop_
_entity_poly.entity_id
_entity_poly.type
_entity_poly.pdbx_seq_one_letter_code
_entity_poly.pdbx_strand_id
1 'polypeptide(L)'
;MRKPRGRICTRQATPVQVAAVCYRHDAGSTEFLLVRTSSGRWTFPKGRLEDGLSHAEVAALEAFEEGGVEGEVHPRPVGKYLHRKESLRGASKDVTVFAFILEVKKSAVPAESHRTPRWFSATEAKLRLANRRSEKYLRGMERVFDSALQQIARKHSRQ
;
A
#
# COMPACT_ATOMS: atom_id res chain seq x y z
N MET A 1 -22.55 48.43 12.91
CA MET A 1 -21.94 47.69 11.77
C MET A 1 -21.30 46.43 12.26
N ARG A 2 -21.91 45.29 11.99
CA ARG A 2 -21.32 43.98 12.36
C ARG A 2 -20.43 43.53 11.21
N LYS A 3 -19.13 43.28 11.50
CA LYS A 3 -18.19 42.70 10.56
C LYS A 3 -18.63 41.26 10.24
N PRO A 4 -18.61 40.83 8.98
CA PRO A 4 -18.88 39.43 8.64
C PRO A 4 -17.78 38.57 9.22
N ARG A 5 -18.16 37.57 10.04
CA ARG A 5 -17.25 36.52 10.50
C ARG A 5 -16.84 35.72 9.26
N GLY A 6 -15.58 35.89 8.87
CA GLY A 6 -14.99 35.08 7.83
C GLY A 6 -15.17 33.58 8.14
N ARG A 7 -15.79 32.84 7.23
CA ARG A 7 -15.81 31.38 7.27
C ARG A 7 -14.37 30.95 7.21
N ILE A 8 -13.89 30.40 8.32
CA ILE A 8 -12.63 29.65 8.31
C ILE A 8 -12.90 28.41 7.48
N CYS A 9 -12.41 28.42 6.23
CA CYS A 9 -12.42 27.24 5.40
C CYS A 9 -11.41 26.26 6.01
N THR A 10 -11.88 25.38 6.89
CA THR A 10 -11.09 24.24 7.34
C THR A 10 -10.91 23.34 6.12
N ARG A 11 -9.73 23.41 5.50
CA ARG A 11 -9.30 22.38 4.56
C ARG A 11 -9.36 21.06 5.32
N GLN A 12 -10.34 20.24 5.02
CA GLN A 12 -10.37 18.89 5.53
C GLN A 12 -9.08 18.22 5.05
N ALA A 13 -8.25 17.76 6.00
CA ALA A 13 -7.03 17.02 5.68
C ALA A 13 -7.39 15.81 4.82
N THR A 14 -6.65 15.59 3.72
CA THR A 14 -6.80 14.40 2.86
C THR A 14 -6.65 13.16 3.73
N PRO A 15 -7.60 12.21 3.71
CA PRO A 15 -7.47 10.98 4.48
C PRO A 15 -6.22 10.21 4.08
N VAL A 16 -5.59 9.59 5.05
CA VAL A 16 -4.32 8.86 4.91
C VAL A 16 -4.52 7.39 5.19
N GLN A 17 -3.93 6.57 4.34
CA GLN A 17 -3.76 5.13 4.56
C GLN A 17 -2.28 4.77 4.45
N VAL A 18 -1.97 3.55 4.86
CA VAL A 18 -0.61 2.99 4.81
C VAL A 18 -0.66 1.65 4.10
N ALA A 19 0.31 1.41 3.23
CA ALA A 19 0.45 0.17 2.47
C ALA A 19 1.80 -0.49 2.73
N ALA A 20 1.85 -1.80 2.58
CA ALA A 20 3.06 -2.60 2.63
C ALA A 20 3.39 -3.14 1.25
N VAL A 21 4.57 -2.82 0.74
CA VAL A 21 5.16 -3.45 -0.44
C VAL A 21 5.95 -4.66 0.06
N CYS A 22 5.27 -5.80 0.13
CA CYS A 22 5.81 -7.04 0.67
C CYS A 22 6.57 -7.80 -0.40
N TYR A 23 7.81 -8.19 -0.10
CA TYR A 23 8.62 -8.98 -1.02
C TYR A 23 9.30 -10.15 -0.31
N ARG A 24 9.66 -11.14 -1.09
CA ARG A 24 10.52 -12.25 -0.68
C ARG A 24 11.46 -12.64 -1.82
N HIS A 25 12.54 -13.31 -1.48
CA HIS A 25 13.39 -13.99 -2.45
C HIS A 25 13.03 -15.48 -2.45
N ASP A 26 12.71 -16.00 -3.60
CA ASP A 26 12.39 -17.43 -3.78
C ASP A 26 13.09 -17.95 -5.04
N ALA A 27 13.87 -19.03 -4.86
CA ALA A 27 14.59 -19.69 -5.96
C ALA A 27 15.38 -18.73 -6.89
N GLY A 28 16.03 -17.72 -6.32
CA GLY A 28 16.85 -16.75 -7.06
C GLY A 28 16.07 -15.60 -7.70
N SER A 29 14.75 -15.55 -7.51
CA SER A 29 13.91 -14.43 -7.98
C SER A 29 13.26 -13.70 -6.82
N THR A 30 12.91 -12.43 -7.06
CA THR A 30 12.17 -11.60 -6.10
C THR A 30 10.70 -11.61 -6.47
N GLU A 31 9.86 -11.93 -5.50
CA GLU A 31 8.42 -11.94 -5.65
C GLU A 31 7.76 -10.92 -4.74
N PHE A 32 6.61 -10.42 -5.19
CA PHE A 32 5.81 -9.41 -4.50
C PHE A 32 4.41 -9.94 -4.18
N LEU A 33 3.96 -9.66 -2.97
CA LEU A 33 2.63 -10.04 -2.52
C LEU A 33 1.61 -8.96 -2.88
N LEU A 34 0.57 -9.37 -3.56
CA LEU A 34 -0.60 -8.54 -3.79
C LEU A 34 -1.85 -9.22 -3.22
N VAL A 35 -2.82 -8.42 -2.88
CA VAL A 35 -4.12 -8.84 -2.38
C VAL A 35 -5.23 -8.26 -3.24
N ARG A 36 -6.43 -8.81 -3.15
CA ARG A 36 -7.59 -8.31 -3.91
C ARG A 36 -8.45 -7.37 -3.08
N THR A 37 -8.90 -6.29 -3.70
CA THR A 37 -9.97 -5.44 -3.17
C THR A 37 -11.32 -6.15 -3.31
N SER A 38 -12.36 -5.61 -2.66
CA SER A 38 -13.73 -6.10 -2.79
C SER A 38 -14.25 -6.06 -4.23
N SER A 39 -13.75 -5.14 -5.05
CA SER A 39 -14.06 -5.05 -6.48
C SER A 39 -13.22 -5.99 -7.36
N GLY A 40 -12.32 -6.78 -6.78
CA GLY A 40 -11.48 -7.75 -7.47
C GLY A 40 -10.20 -7.19 -8.08
N ARG A 41 -9.86 -5.93 -7.82
CA ARG A 41 -8.57 -5.35 -8.27
C ARG A 41 -7.43 -5.79 -7.37
N TRP A 42 -6.27 -5.96 -7.96
CA TRP A 42 -5.04 -6.23 -7.22
C TRP A 42 -4.46 -4.96 -6.63
N THR A 43 -3.98 -5.04 -5.40
CA THR A 43 -3.38 -3.92 -4.67
C THR A 43 -2.36 -4.41 -3.65
N PHE A 44 -1.56 -3.49 -3.11
CA PHE A 44 -0.76 -3.78 -1.92
C PHE A 44 -1.68 -3.94 -0.69
N PRO A 45 -1.33 -4.78 0.29
CA PRO A 45 -1.99 -4.75 1.59
C PRO A 45 -1.96 -3.33 2.16
N LYS A 46 -3.09 -2.81 2.59
CA LYS A 46 -3.20 -1.43 3.07
C LYS A 46 -4.38 -1.23 3.99
N GLY A 47 -4.27 -0.25 4.86
CA GLY A 47 -5.35 0.11 5.77
C GLY A 47 -5.19 1.50 6.36
N ARG A 48 -6.10 1.81 7.26
CA ARG A 48 -6.17 3.10 7.94
C ARG A 48 -5.14 3.20 9.04
N LEU A 49 -4.74 4.43 9.36
CA LEU A 49 -3.93 4.70 10.54
C LEU A 49 -4.63 4.20 11.81
N GLU A 50 -3.86 3.71 12.75
CA GLU A 50 -4.35 3.28 14.05
C GLU A 50 -3.65 4.08 15.16
N ASP A 51 -4.41 4.48 16.17
CA ASP A 51 -3.88 5.20 17.33
C ASP A 51 -2.85 4.34 18.08
N GLY A 52 -1.75 4.95 18.43
CA GLY A 52 -0.67 4.29 19.16
C GLY A 52 0.31 3.49 18.32
N LEU A 53 0.08 3.36 17.00
CA LEU A 53 0.99 2.70 16.06
C LEU A 53 1.65 3.71 15.14
N SER A 54 2.94 3.49 14.84
CA SER A 54 3.62 4.22 13.76
C SER A 54 3.08 3.78 12.40
N HIS A 55 3.32 4.57 11.37
CA HIS A 55 2.94 4.19 10.00
C HIS A 55 3.58 2.87 9.57
N ALA A 56 4.85 2.65 9.89
CA ALA A 56 5.54 1.40 9.60
C ALA A 56 4.89 0.19 10.33
N GLU A 57 4.48 0.37 11.58
CA GLU A 57 3.78 -0.66 12.34
C GLU A 57 2.40 -0.97 11.74
N VAL A 58 1.68 0.04 11.25
CA VAL A 58 0.41 -0.16 10.54
C VAL A 58 0.64 -0.94 9.25
N ALA A 59 1.70 -0.62 8.48
CA ALA A 59 2.05 -1.38 7.28
C ALA A 59 2.29 -2.87 7.59
N ALA A 60 3.03 -3.16 8.67
CA ALA A 60 3.27 -4.52 9.11
C ALA A 60 1.97 -5.24 9.54
N LEU A 61 1.09 -4.53 10.24
CA LEU A 61 -0.21 -5.05 10.65
C LEU A 61 -1.09 -5.42 9.46
N GLU A 62 -1.18 -4.53 8.47
CA GLU A 62 -1.98 -4.77 7.26
C GLU A 62 -1.42 -5.93 6.41
N ALA A 63 -0.10 -6.04 6.34
CA ALA A 63 0.56 -7.18 5.70
C ALA A 63 0.16 -8.50 6.36
N PHE A 64 0.07 -8.51 7.68
CA PHE A 64 -0.36 -9.67 8.45
C PHE A 64 -1.85 -9.97 8.27
N GLU A 65 -2.72 -8.98 8.44
CA GLU A 65 -4.17 -9.16 8.40
C GLU A 65 -4.68 -9.53 6.99
N GLU A 66 -4.25 -8.81 5.97
CA GLU A 66 -4.68 -9.02 4.59
C GLU A 66 -3.82 -10.04 3.83
N GLY A 67 -2.52 -10.05 4.08
CA GLY A 67 -1.57 -10.86 3.33
C GLY A 67 -1.13 -12.14 4.01
N GLY A 68 -1.33 -12.27 5.31
CA GLY A 68 -0.87 -13.41 6.09
C GLY A 68 0.65 -13.52 6.18
N VAL A 69 1.35 -12.40 6.10
CA VAL A 69 2.81 -12.38 6.14
C VAL A 69 3.34 -11.51 7.28
N GLU A 70 4.46 -11.92 7.82
CA GLU A 70 5.22 -11.19 8.83
C GLU A 70 6.65 -11.01 8.35
N GLY A 71 7.26 -9.92 8.73
CA GLY A 71 8.63 -9.65 8.35
C GLY A 71 9.17 -8.35 8.90
N GLU A 72 10.21 -7.90 8.26
CA GLU A 72 10.95 -6.70 8.64
C GLU A 72 10.50 -5.52 7.77
N VAL A 73 9.85 -4.54 8.39
CA VAL A 73 9.40 -3.33 7.72
C VAL A 73 10.49 -2.26 7.76
N HIS A 74 10.75 -1.63 6.62
CA HIS A 74 11.65 -0.49 6.57
C HIS A 74 11.00 0.70 7.29
N PRO A 75 11.72 1.41 8.18
CA PRO A 75 11.12 2.45 9.03
C PRO A 75 10.67 3.71 8.29
N ARG A 76 11.18 3.93 7.08
CA ARG A 76 10.83 5.08 6.24
C ARG A 76 9.96 4.66 5.06
N PRO A 77 8.96 5.48 4.69
CA PRO A 77 8.18 5.18 3.50
C PRO A 77 9.05 5.24 2.24
N VAL A 78 8.79 4.36 1.30
CA VAL A 78 9.45 4.37 0.00
C VAL A 78 8.85 5.43 -0.93
N GLY A 79 7.64 5.87 -0.63
CA GLY A 79 6.92 6.91 -1.36
C GLY A 79 5.46 6.94 -0.98
N LYS A 80 4.70 7.70 -1.73
CA LYS A 80 3.25 7.83 -1.55
C LYS A 80 2.54 7.85 -2.90
N TYR A 81 1.27 7.43 -2.92
CA TYR A 81 0.44 7.46 -4.10
C TYR A 81 -1.01 7.79 -3.74
N LEU A 82 -1.79 8.20 -4.73
CA LEU A 82 -3.22 8.42 -4.58
C LEU A 82 -3.98 7.11 -4.81
N HIS A 83 -4.97 6.88 -3.97
CA HIS A 83 -5.92 5.79 -4.10
C HIS A 83 -7.34 6.35 -4.10
N ARG A 84 -8.15 5.89 -5.04
CA ARG A 84 -9.57 6.23 -5.08
C ARG A 84 -10.34 5.23 -4.21
N LYS A 85 -10.88 5.73 -3.12
CA LYS A 85 -11.77 4.96 -2.24
C LYS A 85 -13.22 5.23 -2.63
N GLU A 86 -13.91 4.19 -3.02
CA GLU A 86 -15.34 4.27 -3.27
C GLU A 86 -16.12 4.14 -1.96
N SER A 87 -17.12 5.01 -1.78
CA SER A 87 -18.04 4.93 -0.66
C SER A 87 -19.33 4.23 -1.09
N LEU A 88 -19.96 3.52 -0.17
CA LEU A 88 -21.26 2.88 -0.38
C LEU A 88 -22.38 3.86 -0.80
N ARG A 89 -22.17 5.17 -0.61
CA ARG A 89 -23.10 6.23 -0.98
C ARG A 89 -22.77 6.92 -2.33
N GLY A 90 -21.92 6.30 -3.14
CA GLY A 90 -21.58 6.78 -4.47
C GLY A 90 -20.60 7.96 -4.54
N ALA A 91 -20.18 8.54 -3.42
CA ALA A 91 -19.13 9.56 -3.39
C ALA A 91 -17.75 8.89 -3.30
N SER A 92 -16.89 9.13 -4.29
CA SER A 92 -15.50 8.68 -4.23
C SER A 92 -14.64 9.74 -3.57
N LYS A 93 -13.62 9.31 -2.80
CA LYS A 93 -12.62 10.19 -2.18
C LYS A 93 -11.23 9.74 -2.59
N ASP A 94 -10.36 10.73 -2.82
CA ASP A 94 -8.93 10.45 -2.95
C ASP A 94 -8.31 10.29 -1.57
N VAL A 95 -7.53 9.24 -1.43
CA VAL A 95 -6.79 8.92 -0.21
C VAL A 95 -5.31 8.92 -0.54
N THR A 96 -4.49 9.56 0.29
CA THR A 96 -3.04 9.46 0.19
C THR A 96 -2.57 8.20 0.91
N VAL A 97 -1.83 7.35 0.20
CA VAL A 97 -1.28 6.10 0.74
C VAL A 97 0.23 6.22 0.84
N PHE A 98 0.76 6.09 2.06
CA PHE A 98 2.20 5.97 2.31
C PHE A 98 2.60 4.51 2.23
N ALA A 99 3.57 4.18 1.40
CA ALA A 99 4.00 2.81 1.17
C ALA A 99 5.32 2.51 1.87
N PHE A 100 5.39 1.36 2.53
CA PHE A 100 6.58 0.88 3.24
C PHE A 100 7.02 -0.46 2.65
N ILE A 101 8.31 -0.65 2.49
CA ILE A 101 8.87 -1.93 2.07
C ILE A 101 8.90 -2.88 3.27
N LEU A 102 8.42 -4.10 3.07
CA LEU A 102 8.44 -5.17 4.06
C LEU A 102 9.08 -6.41 3.47
N GLU A 103 10.19 -6.84 4.04
CA GLU A 103 10.82 -8.12 3.69
C GLU A 103 10.18 -9.25 4.48
N VAL A 104 9.50 -10.15 3.77
CA VAL A 104 8.76 -11.23 4.40
C VAL A 104 9.70 -12.32 4.91
N LYS A 105 9.56 -12.66 6.18
CA LYS A 105 10.32 -13.72 6.85
C LYS A 105 9.47 -14.95 7.17
N LYS A 106 8.15 -14.75 7.28
CA LYS A 106 7.22 -15.79 7.73
C LYS A 106 5.87 -15.63 7.08
N SER A 107 5.25 -16.72 6.68
CA SER A 107 3.90 -16.73 6.12
C SER A 107 2.97 -17.55 7.01
N ALA A 108 1.73 -17.07 7.13
CA ALA A 108 0.65 -17.70 7.87
C ALA A 108 -0.66 -17.55 7.08
N VAL A 109 -1.73 -18.10 7.60
CA VAL A 109 -3.06 -17.88 7.02
C VAL A 109 -3.52 -16.47 7.35
N PRO A 110 -3.92 -15.65 6.35
CA PRO A 110 -4.38 -14.28 6.62
C PRO A 110 -5.68 -14.28 7.41
N ALA A 111 -5.83 -13.32 8.34
CA ALA A 111 -7.06 -13.11 9.07
C ALA A 111 -8.22 -12.75 8.13
N GLU A 112 -7.93 -11.96 7.09
CA GLU A 112 -8.87 -11.61 6.04
C GLU A 112 -8.70 -12.51 4.80
N SER A 113 -9.14 -13.78 4.91
CA SER A 113 -8.97 -14.79 3.85
C SER A 113 -9.58 -14.42 2.51
N HIS A 114 -10.61 -13.57 2.49
CA HIS A 114 -11.27 -13.09 1.27
C HIS A 114 -10.37 -12.19 0.40
N ARG A 115 -9.26 -11.70 0.92
CA ARG A 115 -8.29 -10.89 0.18
C ARG A 115 -7.45 -11.69 -0.82
N THR A 116 -7.49 -13.01 -0.74
CA THR A 116 -6.81 -13.93 -1.68
C THR A 116 -5.38 -13.53 -2.02
N PRO A 117 -4.45 -13.46 -1.04
CA PRO A 117 -3.09 -13.03 -1.30
C PRO A 117 -2.38 -13.97 -2.27
N ARG A 118 -1.59 -13.37 -3.19
CA ARG A 118 -0.80 -14.10 -4.18
C ARG A 118 0.55 -13.45 -4.40
N TRP A 119 1.53 -14.29 -4.71
CA TRP A 119 2.88 -13.89 -5.05
C TRP A 119 3.04 -13.75 -6.56
N PHE A 120 3.69 -12.67 -6.97
CA PHE A 120 3.94 -12.35 -8.38
C PHE A 120 5.39 -11.93 -8.59
N SER A 121 5.94 -12.21 -9.77
CA SER A 121 7.19 -11.57 -10.20
C SER A 121 7.00 -10.04 -10.27
N ALA A 122 8.09 -9.29 -10.31
CA ALA A 122 8.02 -7.83 -10.45
C ALA A 122 7.22 -7.41 -11.69
N THR A 123 7.48 -8.05 -12.83
CA THR A 123 6.78 -7.75 -14.09
C THR A 123 5.28 -8.04 -13.98
N GLU A 124 4.90 -9.20 -13.45
CA GLU A 124 3.49 -9.54 -13.28
C GLU A 124 2.79 -8.64 -12.25
N ALA A 125 3.45 -8.34 -11.12
CA ALA A 125 2.91 -7.45 -10.11
C ALA A 125 2.58 -6.08 -10.73
N LYS A 126 3.49 -5.54 -11.53
CA LYS A 126 3.28 -4.26 -12.22
C LYS A 126 2.07 -4.30 -13.17
N LEU A 127 1.92 -5.37 -13.95
CA LEU A 127 0.77 -5.58 -14.82
C LEU A 127 -0.55 -5.71 -14.04
N ARG A 128 -0.54 -6.44 -12.93
CA ARG A 128 -1.72 -6.61 -12.07
C ARG A 128 -2.16 -5.31 -11.42
N LEU A 129 -1.20 -4.51 -10.95
CA LEU A 129 -1.48 -3.19 -10.36
C LEU A 129 -2.05 -2.20 -11.40
N ALA A 130 -1.63 -2.29 -12.65
CA ALA A 130 -2.12 -1.45 -13.75
C ALA A 130 -3.54 -1.81 -14.19
N ASN A 131 -3.96 -3.05 -14.00
CA ASN A 131 -5.24 -3.52 -14.49
C ASN A 131 -6.41 -2.77 -13.83
N ARG A 132 -7.31 -2.23 -14.65
CA ARG A 132 -8.51 -1.49 -14.22
C ARG A 132 -8.21 -0.26 -13.35
N ARG A 133 -7.06 0.38 -13.56
CA ARG A 133 -6.69 1.63 -12.91
C ARG A 133 -6.51 2.74 -13.93
N SER A 134 -7.09 3.90 -13.64
CA SER A 134 -6.86 5.08 -14.47
C SER A 134 -5.44 5.62 -14.25
N GLU A 135 -4.92 6.33 -15.24
CA GLU A 135 -3.57 6.87 -15.24
C GLU A 135 -3.28 7.76 -14.02
N LYS A 136 -4.26 8.53 -13.58
CA LYS A 136 -4.17 9.39 -12.39
C LYS A 136 -3.71 8.64 -11.14
N TYR A 137 -4.24 7.43 -10.92
CA TYR A 137 -3.91 6.60 -9.75
C TYR A 137 -2.74 5.66 -10.00
N LEU A 138 -2.53 5.28 -11.24
CA LEU A 138 -1.46 4.35 -11.62
C LEU A 138 -0.07 4.97 -11.53
N ARG A 139 0.10 6.23 -11.93
CA ARG A 139 1.41 6.90 -11.98
C ARG A 139 2.15 6.89 -10.64
N GLY A 140 1.46 7.27 -9.57
CA GLY A 140 2.06 7.28 -8.23
C GLY A 140 2.40 5.88 -7.74
N MET A 141 1.52 4.93 -7.98
CA MET A 141 1.73 3.54 -7.62
C MET A 141 2.92 2.92 -8.35
N GLU A 142 3.08 3.19 -9.63
CA GLU A 142 4.23 2.73 -10.41
C GLU A 142 5.54 3.34 -9.91
N ARG A 143 5.56 4.63 -9.59
CA ARG A 143 6.75 5.29 -9.01
C ARG A 143 7.13 4.65 -7.67
N VAL A 144 6.17 4.37 -6.81
CA VAL A 144 6.39 3.69 -5.55
C VAL A 144 7.00 2.31 -5.77
N PHE A 145 6.41 1.54 -6.68
CA PHE A 145 6.88 0.20 -6.98
C PHE A 145 8.29 0.20 -7.59
N ASP A 146 8.56 1.07 -8.54
CA ASP A 146 9.89 1.22 -9.14
C ASP A 146 10.95 1.65 -8.11
N SER A 147 10.59 2.56 -7.20
CA SER A 147 11.46 2.95 -6.08
C SER A 147 11.74 1.79 -5.12
N ALA A 148 10.72 0.98 -4.85
CA ALA A 148 10.87 -0.22 -4.02
C ALA A 148 11.83 -1.22 -4.68
N LEU A 149 11.68 -1.47 -5.97
CA LEU A 149 12.58 -2.34 -6.74
C LEU A 149 14.03 -1.89 -6.66
N GLN A 150 14.28 -0.59 -6.79
CA GLN A 150 15.63 -0.02 -6.68
C GLN A 150 16.22 -0.19 -5.28
N GLN A 151 15.45 0.07 -4.24
CA GLN A 151 15.92 -0.08 -2.85
C GLN A 151 16.21 -1.54 -2.51
N ILE A 152 15.35 -2.46 -2.92
CA ILE A 152 15.54 -3.90 -2.73
C ILE A 152 16.79 -4.40 -3.44
N ALA A 153 17.01 -3.98 -4.69
CA ALA A 153 18.19 -4.34 -5.45
C ALA A 153 19.47 -3.82 -4.79
N ARG A 154 19.49 -2.59 -4.25
CA ARG A 154 20.62 -2.03 -3.53
C ARG A 154 20.92 -2.78 -2.23
N LYS A 155 19.91 -3.17 -1.48
CA LYS A 155 20.07 -3.97 -0.27
C LYS A 155 20.69 -5.33 -0.60
N HIS A 156 20.25 -5.96 -1.67
CA HIS A 156 20.72 -7.29 -2.08
C HIS A 156 22.17 -7.28 -2.59
N SER A 157 22.62 -6.22 -3.25
CA SER A 157 23.99 -6.09 -3.74
C SER A 157 25.01 -5.74 -2.64
N ARG A 158 24.58 -5.42 -1.41
CA ARG A 158 25.44 -5.14 -0.25
C ARG A 158 25.63 -6.35 0.66
N GLN A 159 24.98 -7.45 0.38
CA GLN A 159 25.12 -8.74 1.05
C GLN A 159 26.05 -9.63 0.22
#